data_f9a5992546ab7b919b52c47a284b11f1
#
_entry.id   f9a5992546ab7b919b52c47a284b11f1
#
_cell.length_a   1.000
_cell.length_b   1.000
_cell.length_c   1.000
_cell.angle_alpha   90.00
_cell.angle_beta   90.00
_cell.angle_gamma   90.00
#
_symmetry.space_group_name_H-M   'P 1'
#
loop_
_entity.id
_entity.type
_entity.pdbx_description
1 polymer ?
#
loop_
_entity_poly.entity_id
_entity_poly.type
_entity_poly.pdbx_seq_one_letter_code
_entity_poly.pdbx_strand_id
1 'polypeptide(L)'
;MKVNIADLHPTQLYLSEKKLQDIQMLYQSVELNNVDPISILAFGNCLLITDGHHRAYQALLAGQDTISGEWDRDGGDELYHLYAQACEERKIYSVLDL
;
A
#
# COMPACT_ATOMS: atom_id res chain seq x y z
N MET A 1 -1.17 13.69 1.80
CA MET A 1 -1.05 13.89 0.34
C MET A 1 -1.72 12.76 -0.41
N LYS A 2 -2.06 12.99 -1.67
CA LYS A 2 -2.61 11.92 -2.51
C LYS A 2 -1.52 11.34 -3.39
N VAL A 3 -1.49 10.02 -3.48
CA VAL A 3 -0.54 9.30 -4.33
C VAL A 3 -1.27 8.37 -5.28
N ASN A 4 -0.72 8.15 -6.47
CA ASN A 4 -1.28 7.21 -7.43
C ASN A 4 -0.99 5.79 -6.97
N ILE A 5 -2.03 4.97 -6.87
CA ILE A 5 -1.88 3.57 -6.42
C ILE A 5 -0.96 2.80 -7.36
N ALA A 6 -1.03 3.08 -8.66
CA ALA A 6 -0.21 2.41 -9.66
C ALA A 6 1.30 2.66 -9.49
N ASP A 7 1.67 3.77 -8.82
CA ASP A 7 3.07 4.14 -8.60
C ASP A 7 3.64 3.55 -7.31
N LEU A 8 2.81 2.87 -6.52
CA LEU A 8 3.22 2.31 -5.24
C LEU A 8 3.80 0.92 -5.41
N HIS A 9 4.98 0.70 -4.84
CA HIS A 9 5.65 -0.60 -4.86
C HIS A 9 5.41 -1.32 -3.53
N PRO A 10 4.91 -2.56 -3.56
CA PRO A 10 4.68 -3.33 -2.33
C PRO A 10 5.97 -3.71 -1.62
N THR A 11 5.87 -3.91 -0.32
CA THR A 11 6.95 -4.45 0.52
C THR A 11 6.49 -5.71 1.26
N GLN A 12 5.36 -6.29 0.87
CA GLN A 12 4.91 -7.60 1.36
C GLN A 12 4.48 -8.48 0.19
N LEU A 13 4.58 -9.79 0.39
CA LEU A 13 4.44 -10.76 -0.70
C LEU A 13 2.99 -11.20 -0.94
N TYR A 14 2.09 -10.97 0.01
CA TYR A 14 0.71 -11.42 -0.07
C TYR A 14 -0.21 -10.54 0.78
N LEU A 15 -1.51 -10.67 0.54
CA LEU A 15 -2.54 -10.01 1.33
C LEU A 15 -3.25 -11.03 2.21
N SER A 16 -3.60 -10.61 3.43
CA SER A 16 -4.40 -11.42 4.33
C SER A 16 -5.89 -11.28 3.98
N GLU A 17 -6.56 -12.41 3.75
CA GLU A 17 -7.99 -12.42 3.45
C GLU A 17 -8.83 -11.81 4.57
N LYS A 18 -8.46 -12.12 5.83
CA LYS A 18 -9.13 -11.56 6.99
C LYS A 18 -8.99 -10.03 7.05
N LYS A 19 -7.79 -9.51 6.83
CA LYS A 19 -7.55 -8.06 6.82
C LYS A 19 -8.29 -7.37 5.68
N LEU A 20 -8.38 -8.00 4.52
CA LEU A 20 -9.16 -7.47 3.41
C LEU A 20 -10.64 -7.37 3.77
N GLN A 21 -11.19 -8.40 4.41
CA GLN A 21 -12.58 -8.39 4.86
C GLN A 21 -12.84 -7.30 5.88
N ASP A 22 -11.93 -7.14 6.87
CA ASP A 22 -12.04 -6.10 7.89
C ASP A 22 -12.03 -4.70 7.27
N ILE A 23 -11.16 -4.46 6.29
CA ILE A 23 -11.06 -3.17 5.60
C ILE A 23 -12.27 -2.94 4.70
N GLN A 24 -12.78 -3.97 4.06
CA GLN A 24 -13.98 -3.88 3.23
C GLN A 24 -15.18 -3.44 4.09
N MET A 25 -15.31 -4.00 5.30
CA MET A 25 -16.34 -3.59 6.24
C MET A 25 -16.16 -2.13 6.68
N LEU A 26 -14.92 -1.71 6.92
CA LEU A 26 -14.61 -0.33 7.26
C LEU A 26 -15.04 0.62 6.12
N TYR A 27 -14.78 0.27 4.88
CA TYR A 27 -15.14 1.10 3.72
C TYR A 27 -16.66 1.17 3.51
N GLN A 28 -17.40 0.20 4.00
CA GLN A 28 -18.87 0.24 3.95
C GLN A 28 -19.45 1.16 5.03
N SER A 29 -18.74 1.35 6.15
CA SER A 29 -19.24 2.11 7.29
C SER A 29 -18.76 3.56 7.35
N VAL A 30 -17.69 3.90 6.62
CA VAL A 30 -17.12 5.25 6.61
C VAL A 30 -16.87 5.69 5.15
N GLU A 31 -16.87 7.02 4.94
CA GLU A 31 -16.46 7.55 3.65
C GLU A 31 -14.96 7.32 3.44
N LEU A 32 -14.57 7.07 2.19
CA LEU A 32 -13.17 6.78 1.84
C LEU A 32 -12.20 7.89 2.26
N ASN A 33 -12.68 9.14 2.31
CA ASN A 33 -11.88 10.29 2.73
C ASN A 33 -11.53 10.27 4.23
N ASN A 34 -12.25 9.48 5.01
CA ASN A 34 -12.07 9.37 6.47
C ASN A 34 -11.25 8.15 6.87
N VAL A 35 -10.74 7.40 5.90
CA VAL A 35 -9.84 6.26 6.16
C VAL A 35 -8.44 6.81 6.41
N ASP A 36 -7.73 6.25 7.39
CA ASP A 36 -6.36 6.67 7.70
C ASP A 36 -5.46 6.57 6.48
N PRO A 37 -4.54 7.54 6.29
CA PRO A 37 -3.60 7.47 5.18
C PRO A 37 -2.66 6.27 5.33
N ILE A 38 -2.20 5.75 4.19
CA ILE A 38 -1.17 4.72 4.17
C ILE A 38 0.19 5.35 4.45
N SER A 39 1.14 4.56 4.94
CA SER A 39 2.52 5.02 5.15
C SER A 39 3.37 4.65 3.94
N ILE A 40 4.14 5.61 3.44
CA ILE A 40 5.00 5.45 2.27
C ILE A 40 6.41 5.92 2.56
N LEU A 41 7.37 5.41 1.79
CA LEU A 41 8.77 5.73 1.91
C LEU A 41 9.36 5.91 0.50
N ALA A 42 10.06 7.00 0.28
CA ALA A 42 10.76 7.22 -0.99
C ALA A 42 12.08 6.44 -1.00
N PHE A 43 12.31 5.66 -2.05
CA PHE A 43 13.57 4.95 -2.26
C PHE A 43 13.93 5.03 -3.74
N GLY A 44 14.99 5.76 -4.06
CA GLY A 44 15.36 6.02 -5.45
C GLY A 44 14.21 6.71 -6.17
N ASN A 45 13.76 6.13 -7.27
CA ASN A 45 12.62 6.63 -8.05
C ASN A 45 11.30 5.95 -7.66
N CYS A 46 11.30 5.13 -6.62
CA CYS A 46 10.12 4.36 -6.20
C CYS A 46 9.51 4.91 -4.92
N LEU A 47 8.19 4.75 -4.81
CA LEU A 47 7.48 4.95 -3.54
C LEU A 47 7.12 3.58 -3.00
N LEU A 48 7.65 3.24 -1.83
CA LEU A 48 7.40 1.96 -1.17
C LEU A 48 6.24 2.13 -0.19
N ILE A 49 5.34 1.13 -0.14
CA ILE A 49 4.32 1.07 0.91
C ILE A 49 4.95 0.43 2.14
N THR A 50 4.96 1.12 3.27
CA THR A 50 5.45 0.57 4.53
C THR A 50 4.31 0.07 5.42
N ASP A 51 3.13 0.68 5.30
CA ASP A 51 1.92 0.23 5.99
C ASP A 51 0.70 0.63 5.16
N GLY A 52 -0.26 -0.29 5.04
CA GLY A 52 -1.51 -0.03 4.35
C GLY A 52 -1.69 -0.73 3.02
N HIS A 53 -0.97 -1.84 2.76
CA HIS A 53 -1.12 -2.61 1.53
C HIS A 53 -2.57 -3.03 1.28
N HIS A 54 -3.27 -3.49 2.33
CA HIS A 54 -4.66 -3.94 2.22
C HIS A 54 -5.60 -2.78 1.88
N ARG A 55 -5.36 -1.60 2.47
CA ARG A 55 -6.15 -0.40 2.19
C ARG A 55 -5.94 0.07 0.75
N ALA A 56 -4.70 0.05 0.28
CA ALA A 56 -4.38 0.40 -1.11
C ALA A 56 -5.03 -0.58 -2.10
N TYR A 57 -4.97 -1.87 -1.80
CA TYR A 57 -5.60 -2.89 -2.64
C TYR A 57 -7.12 -2.73 -2.69
N GLN A 58 -7.75 -2.49 -1.53
CA GLN A 58 -9.20 -2.29 -1.46
C GLN A 58 -9.63 -1.03 -2.21
N ALA A 59 -8.87 0.05 -2.11
CA ALA A 59 -9.14 1.27 -2.85
C ALA A 59 -9.08 1.03 -4.36
N LEU A 60 -8.10 0.25 -4.81
CA LEU A 60 -7.96 -0.14 -6.20
C LEU A 60 -9.17 -0.94 -6.68
N LEU A 61 -9.63 -1.92 -5.89
CA LEU A 61 -10.82 -2.71 -6.20
C LEU A 61 -12.09 -1.87 -6.24
N ALA A 62 -12.13 -0.79 -5.46
CA ALA A 62 -13.26 0.15 -5.45
C ALA A 62 -13.23 1.12 -6.63
N GLY A 63 -12.26 1.00 -7.53
CA GLY A 63 -12.14 1.84 -8.72
C GLY A 63 -11.40 3.16 -8.49
N GLN A 64 -10.70 3.30 -7.39
CA GLN A 64 -9.92 4.50 -7.11
C GLN A 64 -8.54 4.44 -7.74
N ASP A 65 -8.06 5.56 -8.29
CA ASP A 65 -6.72 5.68 -8.86
C ASP A 65 -5.71 6.21 -7.84
N THR A 66 -6.18 6.93 -6.82
CA THR A 66 -5.34 7.58 -5.82
C THR A 66 -5.77 7.20 -4.42
N ILE A 67 -4.85 7.34 -3.48
CA ILE A 67 -5.11 7.12 -2.05
C ILE A 67 -4.32 8.14 -1.24
N SER A 68 -4.82 8.49 -0.06
CA SER A 68 -4.10 9.37 0.86
C SER A 68 -2.89 8.64 1.44
N GLY A 69 -1.74 9.30 1.40
CA GLY A 69 -0.51 8.77 1.95
C GLY A 69 0.20 9.77 2.85
N GLU A 70 1.03 9.28 3.74
CA GLU A 70 1.91 10.09 4.57
C GLU A 70 3.28 9.42 4.62
N TRP A 71 4.30 10.24 4.86
CA TRP A 71 5.66 9.71 4.96
C TRP A 71 5.82 8.88 6.22
N ASP A 72 6.47 7.71 6.08
CA ASP A 72 6.86 6.90 7.21
C ASP A 72 7.93 7.66 8.00
N ARG A 73 7.71 7.84 9.32
CA ARG A 73 8.59 8.61 10.19
C ARG A 73 9.54 7.75 11.00
N ASP A 74 9.30 6.44 11.02
CA ASP A 74 10.04 5.54 11.90
C ASP A 74 11.35 5.04 11.29
N GLY A 75 11.60 5.34 10.03
CA GLY A 75 12.81 4.91 9.35
C GLY A 75 12.77 3.45 8.95
N GLY A 76 13.93 2.82 8.80
CA GLY A 76 14.01 1.42 8.42
C GLY A 76 14.14 1.21 6.92
N ASP A 77 14.68 2.18 6.22
CA ASP A 77 14.82 2.22 4.77
C ASP A 77 15.45 0.95 4.20
N GLU A 78 16.52 0.46 4.85
CA GLU A 78 17.24 -0.72 4.37
C GLU A 78 16.36 -1.98 4.42
N LEU A 79 15.56 -2.12 5.46
CA LEU A 79 14.69 -3.27 5.63
C LEU A 79 13.58 -3.28 4.58
N TYR A 80 12.93 -2.14 4.37
CA TYR A 80 11.89 -2.04 3.35
C TYR A 80 12.44 -2.19 1.95
N HIS A 81 13.66 -1.73 1.70
CA HIS A 81 14.33 -1.97 0.43
C HIS A 81 14.50 -3.47 0.15
N LEU A 82 14.92 -4.24 1.15
CA LEU A 82 15.06 -5.69 1.03
C LEU A 82 13.70 -6.37 0.78
N TYR A 83 12.64 -5.90 1.45
CA TYR A 83 11.29 -6.40 1.22
C TYR A 83 10.80 -6.11 -0.20
N ALA A 84 11.05 -4.90 -0.69
CA ALA A 84 10.71 -4.52 -2.06
C ALA A 84 11.44 -5.40 -3.08
N GLN A 85 12.72 -5.66 -2.84
CA GLN A 85 13.53 -6.54 -3.68
C GLN A 85 12.97 -7.97 -3.70
N ALA A 86 12.54 -8.48 -2.56
CA ALA A 86 11.91 -9.79 -2.47
C ALA A 86 10.61 -9.86 -3.29
N CYS A 87 9.84 -8.77 -3.30
CA CYS A 87 8.65 -8.67 -4.15
C CYS A 87 9.02 -8.71 -5.63
N GLU A 88 10.05 -7.98 -6.05
CA GLU A 88 10.51 -7.97 -7.43
C GLU A 88 10.95 -9.36 -7.90
N GLU A 89 11.63 -10.11 -7.05
CA GLU A 89 12.05 -11.48 -7.34
C GLU A 89 10.86 -12.40 -7.64
N ARG A 90 9.68 -12.08 -7.09
CA ARG A 90 8.44 -12.81 -7.32
C ARG A 90 7.53 -12.12 -8.36
N LYS A 91 8.05 -11.13 -9.07
CA LYS A 91 7.32 -10.37 -10.08
C LYS A 91 6.13 -9.60 -9.52
N ILE A 92 6.26 -9.13 -8.30
CA ILE A 92 5.29 -8.25 -7.63
C ILE A 92 5.84 -6.84 -7.67
N TYR A 93 5.34 -6.02 -8.61
CA TYR A 93 5.84 -4.67 -8.86
C TYR A 93 4.85 -3.58 -8.45
N SER A 94 3.59 -3.93 -8.27
CA SER A 94 2.54 -2.99 -7.88
C SER A 94 1.52 -3.67 -6.97
N VAL A 95 0.65 -2.84 -6.38
CA VAL A 95 -0.44 -3.35 -5.52
C VAL A 95 -1.34 -4.33 -6.29
N LEU A 96 -1.50 -4.12 -7.60
CA LEU A 96 -2.34 -4.97 -8.44
C LEU A 96 -1.80 -6.42 -8.52
N ASP A 97 -0.51 -6.61 -8.31
CA ASP A 97 0.13 -7.93 -8.40
C ASP A 97 -0.02 -8.76 -7.12
N LEU A 98 -0.54 -8.18 -6.05
CA LEU A 98 -0.74 -8.87 -4.78
C LEU A 98 -1.89 -9.85 -4.79
#